data_5d24988a8375c64a8f83b6c599a5b108
#
_entry.id   5d24988a8375c64a8f83b6c599a5b108
#
_cell.length_a   1.000
_cell.length_b   1.000
_cell.length_c   1.000
_cell.angle_alpha   90.00
_cell.angle_beta   90.00
_cell.angle_gamma   90.00
#
_symmetry.space_group_name_H-M   'P 1'
#
loop_
_entity.id
_entity.type
_entity.pdbx_description
1 polymer ?
#
loop_
_entity_poly.entity_id
_entity_poly.type
_entity_poly.pdbx_seq_one_letter_code
_entity_poly.pdbx_strand_id
1 'polypeptide(L)'
;MTSDLHPSKDITNTLGTTLKDKKIVLCVCGSVAAYKAIDFARLLMRHGANVFPVISRSATMLLHPNYLRWATGNDVVDKLTANMEHLELADFNKSDLIILYPCTANTIGKFANGIDDTTITSILSVGLGSKIPIFIAPAMHEAMYSNQLVVENILKLKKLGVIFLDPEITEGKAKILQPDQALKSVLQFFTKSKKKDLFEKNILVTSGGTMEYIDPVRVITNLSSGKMGNAIIKESLELGARVTHVVGHSSVLCSSNSSNLETIKVNTSDEMYTQVISRIRSKKFDLVILAAAVTDFKLPQIYKKKIPSQISRPINLELVPTKKIIDEIKLIDKNIFLVGFKAHFDVSNNYLITKAKKKLKECNADLIVANDVGRTKTKIGSDYNEVFIVTQKEPVVHLKVQNKDSIAKKLFEIIIAKIK
;
A
#
# COMPACT_ATOMS: atom_id res chain seq x y z
N MET A 1 -6.52 -19.17 -26.80
CA MET A 1 -7.55 -19.68 -25.89
C MET A 1 -7.84 -18.54 -24.89
N THR A 2 -8.90 -17.78 -25.16
CA THR A 2 -9.40 -16.72 -24.29
C THR A 2 -10.03 -17.40 -23.09
N SER A 3 -9.57 -17.09 -21.88
CA SER A 3 -10.14 -17.60 -20.64
C SER A 3 -11.61 -17.21 -20.55
N ASP A 4 -12.48 -18.22 -20.38
CA ASP A 4 -13.92 -18.07 -20.13
C ASP A 4 -14.22 -17.41 -18.77
N LEU A 5 -13.69 -16.23 -18.54
CA LEU A 5 -14.01 -15.42 -17.37
C LEU A 5 -15.34 -14.71 -17.61
N HIS A 6 -16.29 -14.88 -16.68
CA HIS A 6 -17.57 -14.18 -16.74
C HIS A 6 -17.35 -12.67 -16.93
N PRO A 7 -18.08 -11.98 -17.86
CA PRO A 7 -17.86 -10.56 -18.19
C PRO A 7 -17.88 -9.62 -16.99
N SER A 8 -18.62 -9.94 -15.93
CA SER A 8 -18.64 -9.15 -14.69
C SER A 8 -17.26 -9.03 -14.00
N LYS A 9 -16.29 -9.89 -14.34
CA LYS A 9 -14.92 -9.86 -13.77
C LYS A 9 -14.01 -8.81 -14.44
N ASP A 10 -14.47 -8.17 -15.52
CA ASP A 10 -13.70 -7.11 -16.22
C ASP A 10 -13.42 -5.89 -15.33
N ILE A 11 -14.24 -5.67 -14.29
CA ILE A 11 -14.03 -4.58 -13.33
C ILE A 11 -12.94 -4.86 -12.29
N THR A 12 -12.39 -6.08 -12.25
CA THR A 12 -11.42 -6.47 -11.22
C THR A 12 -10.15 -5.62 -11.32
N ASN A 13 -9.67 -5.11 -10.18
CA ASN A 13 -8.50 -4.24 -10.06
C ASN A 13 -8.62 -2.83 -10.70
N THR A 14 -9.82 -2.38 -11.09
CA THR A 14 -9.97 -1.06 -11.75
C THR A 14 -9.83 0.14 -10.81
N LEU A 15 -10.06 -0.02 -9.49
CA LEU A 15 -9.89 1.04 -8.48
C LEU A 15 -8.71 0.78 -7.52
N GLY A 16 -8.14 -0.41 -7.52
CA GLY A 16 -7.01 -0.75 -6.65
C GLY A 16 -6.69 -2.24 -6.66
N THR A 17 -5.58 -2.60 -6.02
CA THR A 17 -5.08 -3.99 -5.97
C THR A 17 -4.89 -4.50 -4.54
N THR A 18 -5.41 -3.80 -3.53
CA THR A 18 -5.23 -4.16 -2.11
C THR A 18 -5.80 -5.53 -1.76
N LEU A 19 -6.89 -5.92 -2.45
CA LEU A 19 -7.57 -7.21 -2.27
C LEU A 19 -7.23 -8.21 -3.39
N LYS A 20 -6.18 -7.93 -4.18
CA LYS A 20 -5.75 -8.85 -5.24
C LYS A 20 -5.48 -10.23 -4.68
N ASP A 21 -6.02 -11.25 -5.34
CA ASP A 21 -5.92 -12.67 -4.99
C ASP A 21 -6.61 -13.03 -3.65
N LYS A 22 -7.38 -12.08 -3.05
CA LYS A 22 -8.16 -12.35 -1.84
C LYS A 22 -9.50 -13.00 -2.17
N LYS A 23 -9.78 -14.14 -1.55
CA LYS A 23 -11.06 -14.84 -1.63
C LYS A 23 -11.95 -14.37 -0.47
N ILE A 24 -13.06 -13.68 -0.80
CA ILE A 24 -13.99 -13.11 0.18
C ILE A 24 -15.35 -13.79 0.04
N VAL A 25 -15.84 -14.39 1.12
CA VAL A 25 -17.21 -14.93 1.19
C VAL A 25 -18.15 -13.82 1.65
N LEU A 26 -19.11 -13.45 0.81
CA LEU A 26 -20.10 -12.41 1.08
C LEU A 26 -21.44 -13.03 1.42
N CYS A 27 -21.83 -13.03 2.69
CA CYS A 27 -23.08 -13.54 3.20
C CYS A 27 -24.14 -12.44 3.26
N VAL A 28 -25.31 -12.68 2.67
CA VAL A 28 -26.43 -11.71 2.58
C VAL A 28 -27.64 -12.25 3.36
N CYS A 29 -27.99 -11.58 4.46
CA CYS A 29 -29.15 -11.93 5.28
C CYS A 29 -30.40 -11.16 4.86
N GLY A 30 -31.59 -11.67 5.24
CA GLY A 30 -32.92 -11.13 4.90
C GLY A 30 -33.19 -9.79 5.61
N SER A 31 -32.64 -8.72 5.09
CA SER A 31 -32.91 -7.33 5.46
C SER A 31 -33.25 -6.53 4.22
N VAL A 32 -34.08 -5.48 4.36
CA VAL A 32 -34.39 -4.55 3.26
C VAL A 32 -33.09 -3.98 2.66
N ALA A 33 -32.02 -3.85 3.44
CA ALA A 33 -30.71 -3.40 2.96
C ALA A 33 -29.95 -4.42 2.08
N ALA A 34 -30.51 -5.60 1.80
CA ALA A 34 -29.85 -6.66 1.00
C ALA A 34 -29.41 -6.17 -0.41
N TYR A 35 -30.14 -5.22 -1.02
CA TYR A 35 -29.79 -4.68 -2.33
C TYR A 35 -28.41 -4.00 -2.35
N LYS A 36 -27.94 -3.45 -1.22
CA LYS A 36 -26.61 -2.81 -1.12
C LYS A 36 -25.46 -3.81 -1.23
N ALA A 37 -25.72 -5.09 -1.03
CA ALA A 37 -24.70 -6.14 -1.20
C ALA A 37 -24.18 -6.22 -2.64
N ILE A 38 -24.99 -5.83 -3.62
CA ILE A 38 -24.60 -5.78 -5.03
C ILE A 38 -23.46 -4.77 -5.23
N ASP A 39 -23.67 -3.52 -4.79
CA ASP A 39 -22.68 -2.46 -4.92
C ASP A 39 -21.42 -2.77 -4.10
N PHE A 40 -21.59 -3.30 -2.90
CA PHE A 40 -20.49 -3.69 -2.05
C PHE A 40 -19.64 -4.81 -2.67
N ALA A 41 -20.26 -5.85 -3.25
CA ALA A 41 -19.56 -6.91 -3.98
C ALA A 41 -18.73 -6.34 -5.13
N ARG A 42 -19.32 -5.45 -5.93
CA ARG A 42 -18.63 -4.81 -7.07
C ARG A 42 -17.47 -3.90 -6.62
N LEU A 43 -17.61 -3.20 -5.50
CA LEU A 43 -16.51 -2.41 -4.90
C LEU A 43 -15.35 -3.31 -4.45
N LEU A 44 -15.62 -4.42 -3.77
CA LEU A 44 -14.59 -5.40 -3.39
C LEU A 44 -13.84 -5.93 -4.62
N MET A 45 -14.56 -6.28 -5.70
CA MET A 45 -13.95 -6.75 -6.96
C MET A 45 -13.10 -5.68 -7.63
N ARG A 46 -13.54 -4.42 -7.66
CA ARG A 46 -12.76 -3.30 -8.21
C ARG A 46 -11.44 -3.10 -7.46
N HIS A 47 -11.34 -3.56 -6.22
CA HIS A 47 -10.09 -3.58 -5.45
C HIS A 47 -9.35 -4.92 -5.50
N GLY A 48 -9.79 -5.86 -6.33
CA GLY A 48 -9.08 -7.09 -6.68
C GLY A 48 -9.60 -8.37 -6.03
N ALA A 49 -10.63 -8.31 -5.19
CA ALA A 49 -11.16 -9.50 -4.52
C ALA A 49 -11.87 -10.44 -5.51
N ASN A 50 -11.79 -11.75 -5.24
CA ASN A 50 -12.67 -12.76 -5.79
C ASN A 50 -13.80 -13.01 -4.77
N VAL A 51 -15.02 -12.57 -5.10
CA VAL A 51 -16.16 -12.55 -4.16
C VAL A 51 -17.06 -13.75 -4.41
N PHE A 52 -17.30 -14.57 -3.37
CA PHE A 52 -18.18 -15.73 -3.38
C PHE A 52 -19.47 -15.41 -2.60
N PRO A 53 -20.60 -15.21 -3.29
CA PRO A 53 -21.84 -14.81 -2.64
C PRO A 53 -22.56 -15.99 -2.02
N VAL A 54 -23.06 -15.78 -0.81
CA VAL A 54 -23.95 -16.69 -0.08
C VAL A 54 -25.20 -15.92 0.34
N ILE A 55 -26.37 -16.47 0.13
CA ILE A 55 -27.61 -15.78 0.43
C ILE A 55 -28.52 -16.66 1.32
N SER A 56 -29.12 -16.07 2.37
CA SER A 56 -30.08 -16.80 3.19
C SER A 56 -31.42 -16.94 2.47
N ARG A 57 -32.19 -17.98 2.83
CA ARG A 57 -33.56 -18.20 2.32
C ARG A 57 -34.47 -16.99 2.51
N SER A 58 -34.36 -16.27 3.63
CA SER A 58 -35.12 -15.03 3.85
C SER A 58 -34.67 -13.89 2.94
N ALA A 59 -33.40 -13.85 2.58
CA ALA A 59 -32.87 -12.83 1.68
C ALA A 59 -33.28 -13.07 0.22
N THR A 60 -33.49 -14.34 -0.22
CA THR A 60 -33.95 -14.63 -1.58
C THR A 60 -35.35 -14.10 -1.86
N MET A 61 -36.15 -13.85 -0.81
CA MET A 61 -37.48 -13.20 -0.93
C MET A 61 -37.39 -11.70 -1.22
N LEU A 62 -36.23 -11.07 -0.98
CA LEU A 62 -35.99 -9.63 -1.15
C LEU A 62 -35.05 -9.33 -2.31
N LEU A 63 -34.12 -10.23 -2.59
CA LEU A 63 -33.08 -10.09 -3.60
C LEU A 63 -32.91 -11.40 -4.34
N HIS A 64 -33.20 -11.43 -5.63
CA HIS A 64 -33.02 -12.64 -6.42
C HIS A 64 -31.54 -12.99 -6.56
N PRO A 65 -31.13 -14.26 -6.35
CA PRO A 65 -29.72 -14.68 -6.40
C PRO A 65 -28.99 -14.27 -7.68
N ASN A 66 -29.66 -14.20 -8.82
CA ASN A 66 -29.05 -13.80 -10.10
C ASN A 66 -28.42 -12.40 -10.07
N TYR A 67 -28.89 -11.48 -9.22
CA TYR A 67 -28.21 -10.18 -9.06
C TYR A 67 -26.80 -10.32 -8.46
N LEU A 68 -26.65 -11.21 -7.49
CA LEU A 68 -25.34 -11.48 -6.89
C LEU A 68 -24.44 -12.26 -7.84
N ARG A 69 -25.00 -13.24 -8.58
CA ARG A 69 -24.28 -13.96 -9.63
C ARG A 69 -23.78 -13.00 -10.71
N TRP A 70 -24.64 -12.12 -11.20
CA TRP A 70 -24.25 -11.07 -12.15
C TRP A 70 -23.18 -10.15 -11.57
N ALA A 71 -23.33 -9.71 -10.30
CA ALA A 71 -22.41 -8.77 -9.69
C ALA A 71 -20.99 -9.34 -9.51
N THR A 72 -20.87 -10.65 -9.19
CA THR A 72 -19.60 -11.30 -8.82
C THR A 72 -19.00 -12.18 -9.92
N GLY A 73 -19.83 -12.64 -10.86
CA GLY A 73 -19.43 -13.65 -11.85
C GLY A 73 -19.16 -15.02 -11.25
N ASN A 74 -19.59 -15.27 -10.01
CA ASN A 74 -19.51 -16.56 -9.31
C ASN A 74 -20.90 -17.09 -8.98
N ASP A 75 -21.03 -18.42 -8.81
CA ASP A 75 -22.27 -19.04 -8.39
C ASP A 75 -22.66 -18.59 -6.97
N VAL A 76 -23.96 -18.53 -6.73
CA VAL A 76 -24.52 -18.09 -5.44
C VAL A 76 -24.94 -19.32 -4.64
N VAL A 77 -24.43 -19.43 -3.42
CA VAL A 77 -24.84 -20.49 -2.50
C VAL A 77 -26.08 -20.04 -1.72
N ASP A 78 -27.24 -20.61 -2.01
CA ASP A 78 -28.51 -20.35 -1.32
C ASP A 78 -28.94 -21.49 -0.39
N LYS A 79 -28.39 -22.68 -0.59
CA LYS A 79 -28.61 -23.90 0.21
C LYS A 79 -27.36 -24.74 0.27
N LEU A 80 -27.24 -25.54 1.31
CA LEU A 80 -26.22 -26.58 1.39
C LEU A 80 -26.65 -27.84 0.65
N THR A 81 -25.71 -28.44 -0.06
CA THR A 81 -25.92 -29.67 -0.81
C THR A 81 -24.87 -30.72 -0.45
N ALA A 82 -24.86 -31.84 -1.17
CA ALA A 82 -23.85 -32.86 -1.03
C ALA A 82 -22.43 -32.38 -1.43
N ASN A 83 -22.31 -31.19 -2.03
CA ASN A 83 -20.99 -30.58 -2.34
C ASN A 83 -20.33 -29.97 -1.12
N MET A 84 -21.00 -29.92 0.05
CA MET A 84 -20.45 -29.39 1.30
C MET A 84 -19.88 -27.94 1.13
N GLU A 85 -20.67 -27.04 0.56
CA GLU A 85 -20.26 -25.67 0.19
C GLU A 85 -19.70 -24.90 1.38
N HIS A 86 -20.16 -25.18 2.61
CA HIS A 86 -19.64 -24.57 3.84
C HIS A 86 -18.18 -24.92 4.08
N LEU A 87 -17.73 -26.16 3.76
CA LEU A 87 -16.33 -26.55 3.85
C LEU A 87 -15.51 -25.97 2.70
N GLU A 88 -16.07 -25.97 1.49
CA GLU A 88 -15.39 -25.39 0.32
C GLU A 88 -15.09 -23.90 0.51
N LEU A 89 -15.99 -23.17 1.17
CA LEU A 89 -15.89 -21.73 1.35
C LEU A 89 -15.23 -21.29 2.66
N ALA A 90 -15.36 -22.08 3.75
CA ALA A 90 -15.03 -21.61 5.08
C ALA A 90 -14.07 -22.52 5.88
N ASP A 91 -13.60 -23.62 5.33
CA ASP A 91 -12.58 -24.44 5.99
C ASP A 91 -11.19 -23.79 5.95
N PHE A 92 -10.20 -24.36 6.64
CA PHE A 92 -8.85 -23.83 6.78
C PHE A 92 -8.24 -23.40 5.43
N ASN A 93 -7.81 -22.15 5.35
CA ASN A 93 -7.17 -21.54 4.17
C ASN A 93 -8.07 -21.51 2.90
N LYS A 94 -9.38 -21.70 3.01
CA LYS A 94 -10.29 -21.68 1.86
C LYS A 94 -10.71 -20.26 1.47
N SER A 95 -10.78 -19.35 2.43
CA SER A 95 -11.07 -17.94 2.18
C SER A 95 -10.24 -17.03 3.12
N ASP A 96 -10.06 -15.78 2.72
CA ASP A 96 -9.30 -14.78 3.47
C ASP A 96 -10.19 -13.95 4.41
N LEU A 97 -11.51 -13.92 4.16
CA LEU A 97 -12.46 -13.14 4.94
C LEU A 97 -13.89 -13.62 4.67
N ILE A 98 -14.72 -13.67 5.71
CA ILE A 98 -16.16 -13.85 5.63
C ILE A 98 -16.83 -12.54 6.05
N ILE A 99 -17.73 -12.00 5.24
CA ILE A 99 -18.45 -10.75 5.53
C ILE A 99 -19.96 -10.98 5.47
N LEU A 100 -20.67 -10.62 6.53
CA LEU A 100 -22.12 -10.56 6.54
C LEU A 100 -22.56 -9.12 6.22
N TYR A 101 -23.10 -8.90 5.05
CA TYR A 101 -23.53 -7.58 4.59
C TYR A 101 -24.82 -7.66 3.75
N PRO A 102 -26.01 -7.37 4.32
CA PRO A 102 -26.35 -7.06 5.72
C PRO A 102 -26.42 -8.28 6.63
N CYS A 103 -26.39 -8.05 7.96
CA CYS A 103 -26.67 -9.06 8.97
C CYS A 103 -27.85 -8.66 9.87
N THR A 104 -28.79 -9.60 10.09
CA THR A 104 -29.96 -9.39 10.95
C THR A 104 -29.68 -9.82 12.40
N ALA A 105 -30.50 -9.30 13.36
CA ALA A 105 -30.44 -9.74 14.74
C ALA A 105 -30.61 -11.26 14.91
N ASN A 106 -31.49 -11.88 14.08
CA ASN A 106 -31.68 -13.33 14.10
C ASN A 106 -30.39 -14.10 13.81
N THR A 107 -29.66 -13.70 12.76
CA THR A 107 -28.37 -14.35 12.41
C THR A 107 -27.31 -14.09 13.47
N ILE A 108 -27.23 -12.88 14.04
CA ILE A 108 -26.33 -12.55 15.17
C ILE A 108 -26.64 -13.46 16.37
N GLY A 109 -27.93 -13.59 16.74
CA GLY A 109 -28.35 -14.43 17.86
C GLY A 109 -28.04 -15.90 17.66
N LYS A 110 -28.33 -16.45 16.48
CA LYS A 110 -28.02 -17.84 16.14
C LYS A 110 -26.52 -18.11 16.20
N PHE A 111 -25.72 -17.29 15.54
CA PHE A 111 -24.27 -17.43 15.51
C PHE A 111 -23.65 -17.33 16.90
N ALA A 112 -24.06 -16.35 17.71
CA ALA A 112 -23.56 -16.19 19.09
C ALA A 112 -23.86 -17.41 19.98
N ASN A 113 -24.92 -18.15 19.71
CA ASN A 113 -25.34 -19.31 20.50
C ASN A 113 -25.05 -20.66 19.84
N GLY A 114 -24.27 -20.67 18.74
CA GLY A 114 -23.83 -21.90 18.06
C GLY A 114 -24.97 -22.64 17.37
N ILE A 115 -26.05 -21.94 16.98
CA ILE A 115 -27.18 -22.51 16.24
C ILE A 115 -26.81 -22.56 14.76
N ASP A 116 -26.65 -23.75 14.23
CA ASP A 116 -26.20 -24.05 12.89
C ASP A 116 -27.32 -24.70 12.07
N ASP A 117 -28.32 -23.91 11.69
CA ASP A 117 -29.55 -24.37 11.01
C ASP A 117 -29.78 -23.68 9.66
N THR A 118 -28.83 -22.88 9.18
CA THR A 118 -28.94 -22.18 7.90
C THR A 118 -27.60 -22.22 7.14
N THR A 119 -27.65 -22.04 5.82
CA THR A 119 -26.44 -21.95 4.98
C THR A 119 -25.40 -20.97 5.54
N ILE A 120 -25.87 -19.79 5.99
CA ILE A 120 -24.97 -18.75 6.55
C ILE A 120 -24.41 -19.18 7.90
N THR A 121 -25.21 -19.72 8.81
CA THR A 121 -24.73 -20.15 10.14
C THR A 121 -23.75 -21.29 10.05
N SER A 122 -23.92 -22.24 9.12
CA SER A 122 -22.94 -23.31 8.86
C SER A 122 -21.61 -22.76 8.37
N ILE A 123 -21.62 -21.80 7.43
CA ILE A 123 -20.40 -21.12 6.96
C ILE A 123 -19.73 -20.37 8.10
N LEU A 124 -20.47 -19.67 8.95
CA LEU A 124 -19.92 -18.96 10.11
C LEU A 124 -19.33 -19.90 11.16
N SER A 125 -20.00 -21.02 11.43
CA SER A 125 -19.53 -22.05 12.37
C SER A 125 -18.18 -22.60 11.94
N VAL A 126 -18.06 -23.04 10.69
CA VAL A 126 -16.80 -23.54 10.11
C VAL A 126 -15.75 -22.43 10.06
N GLY A 127 -16.11 -21.24 9.57
CA GLY A 127 -15.16 -20.12 9.44
C GLY A 127 -14.57 -19.67 10.77
N LEU A 128 -15.38 -19.61 11.85
CA LEU A 128 -14.90 -19.30 13.19
C LEU A 128 -13.94 -20.40 13.71
N GLY A 129 -14.28 -21.67 13.52
CA GLY A 129 -13.44 -22.81 13.88
C GLY A 129 -12.14 -22.83 13.10
N SER A 130 -12.15 -22.46 11.83
CA SER A 130 -10.99 -22.33 10.94
C SER A 130 -10.19 -21.03 11.12
N LYS A 131 -10.59 -20.18 12.07
CA LYS A 131 -9.96 -18.88 12.37
C LYS A 131 -9.93 -17.91 11.19
N ILE A 132 -10.89 -18.02 10.28
CA ILE A 132 -11.07 -17.05 9.21
C ILE A 132 -11.64 -15.77 9.83
N PRO A 133 -11.10 -14.59 9.53
CA PRO A 133 -11.68 -13.33 9.99
C PRO A 133 -13.14 -13.18 9.56
N ILE A 134 -14.02 -12.74 10.48
CA ILE A 134 -15.43 -12.56 10.22
C ILE A 134 -15.82 -11.12 10.50
N PHE A 135 -16.42 -10.47 9.50
CA PHE A 135 -16.98 -9.12 9.60
C PHE A 135 -18.51 -9.19 9.57
N ILE A 136 -19.15 -8.40 10.42
CA ILE A 136 -20.62 -8.31 10.49
C ILE A 136 -21.05 -6.86 10.36
N ALA A 137 -21.90 -6.57 9.38
CA ALA A 137 -22.59 -5.29 9.19
C ALA A 137 -24.04 -5.39 9.65
N PRO A 138 -24.39 -4.97 10.88
CA PRO A 138 -25.74 -5.04 11.40
C PRO A 138 -26.70 -4.14 10.61
N ALA A 139 -27.92 -4.62 10.38
CA ALA A 139 -28.99 -3.88 9.73
C ALA A 139 -30.35 -4.25 10.34
N MET A 140 -30.87 -3.39 11.19
CA MET A 140 -32.11 -3.62 11.94
C MET A 140 -32.70 -2.31 12.47
N HIS A 141 -33.92 -2.37 13.03
CA HIS A 141 -34.46 -1.22 13.75
C HIS A 141 -33.66 -0.91 15.01
N GLU A 142 -33.56 0.37 15.42
CA GLU A 142 -32.79 0.80 16.59
C GLU A 142 -33.19 0.07 17.87
N ALA A 143 -34.48 -0.09 18.13
CA ALA A 143 -34.97 -0.83 19.27
C ALA A 143 -34.49 -2.29 19.32
N MET A 144 -34.27 -2.92 18.15
CA MET A 144 -33.69 -4.27 18.08
C MET A 144 -32.18 -4.22 18.35
N TYR A 145 -31.49 -3.23 17.80
CA TYR A 145 -30.05 -3.08 18.00
C TYR A 145 -29.70 -2.78 19.45
N SER A 146 -30.54 -2.00 20.12
CA SER A 146 -30.40 -1.63 21.56
C SER A 146 -30.97 -2.67 22.51
N ASN A 147 -31.62 -3.75 22.00
CA ASN A 147 -32.11 -4.82 22.85
C ASN A 147 -30.96 -5.51 23.58
N GLN A 148 -31.09 -5.68 24.91
CA GLN A 148 -30.03 -6.22 25.75
C GLN A 148 -29.51 -7.58 25.26
N LEU A 149 -30.39 -8.49 24.83
CA LEU A 149 -29.98 -9.80 24.32
C LEU A 149 -29.17 -9.68 23.02
N VAL A 150 -29.49 -8.72 22.16
CA VAL A 150 -28.73 -8.48 20.93
C VAL A 150 -27.36 -7.86 21.26
N VAL A 151 -27.31 -6.91 22.20
CA VAL A 151 -26.07 -6.31 22.67
C VAL A 151 -25.15 -7.37 23.29
N GLU A 152 -25.68 -8.24 24.16
CA GLU A 152 -24.92 -9.34 24.76
C GLU A 152 -24.36 -10.31 23.71
N ASN A 153 -25.16 -10.67 22.69
CA ASN A 153 -24.70 -11.49 21.59
C ASN A 153 -23.60 -10.83 20.77
N ILE A 154 -23.71 -9.52 20.50
CA ILE A 154 -22.67 -8.75 19.83
C ILE A 154 -21.38 -8.75 20.65
N LEU A 155 -21.48 -8.49 21.96
CA LEU A 155 -20.31 -8.49 22.87
C LEU A 155 -19.66 -9.88 22.96
N LYS A 156 -20.45 -10.94 22.98
CA LYS A 156 -19.97 -12.34 22.95
C LYS A 156 -19.18 -12.63 21.68
N LEU A 157 -19.69 -12.24 20.52
CA LEU A 157 -19.02 -12.43 19.24
C LEU A 157 -17.74 -11.55 19.11
N LYS A 158 -17.78 -10.31 19.60
CA LYS A 158 -16.59 -9.43 19.67
C LYS A 158 -15.46 -10.07 20.51
N LYS A 159 -15.79 -10.72 21.64
CA LYS A 159 -14.80 -11.46 22.47
C LYS A 159 -14.19 -12.66 21.72
N LEU A 160 -14.91 -13.25 20.79
CA LEU A 160 -14.42 -14.34 19.93
C LEU A 160 -13.63 -13.83 18.70
N GLY A 161 -13.41 -12.51 18.60
CA GLY A 161 -12.62 -11.91 17.51
C GLY A 161 -13.43 -11.50 16.28
N VAL A 162 -14.77 -11.59 16.32
CA VAL A 162 -15.62 -11.10 15.24
C VAL A 162 -15.62 -9.58 15.20
N ILE A 163 -15.45 -9.00 14.04
CA ILE A 163 -15.36 -7.55 13.81
C ILE A 163 -16.72 -7.03 13.36
N PHE A 164 -17.26 -6.06 14.10
CA PHE A 164 -18.51 -5.42 13.75
C PHE A 164 -18.25 -4.11 13.01
N LEU A 165 -18.93 -3.93 11.88
CA LEU A 165 -19.06 -2.69 11.15
C LEU A 165 -20.28 -1.95 11.73
N ASP A 166 -20.01 -1.12 12.73
CA ASP A 166 -21.09 -0.48 13.50
C ASP A 166 -22.01 0.35 12.60
N PRO A 167 -23.33 0.22 12.74
CA PRO A 167 -24.31 0.90 11.91
C PRO A 167 -24.39 2.40 12.26
N GLU A 168 -24.83 3.21 11.32
CA GLU A 168 -25.24 4.60 11.58
C GLU A 168 -26.64 4.61 12.20
N ILE A 169 -26.78 5.21 13.38
CA ILE A 169 -28.10 5.36 14.03
C ILE A 169 -28.72 6.67 13.58
N THR A 170 -29.71 6.60 12.71
CA THR A 170 -30.44 7.75 12.17
C THR A 170 -31.91 7.39 12.00
N GLU A 171 -32.82 8.32 12.28
CA GLU A 171 -34.29 8.14 12.10
C GLU A 171 -34.84 6.88 12.80
N GLY A 172 -34.37 6.56 14.01
CA GLY A 172 -34.82 5.38 14.77
C GLY A 172 -34.39 4.05 14.15
N LYS A 173 -33.37 4.04 13.28
CA LYS A 173 -32.85 2.85 12.60
C LYS A 173 -31.35 2.74 12.76
N ALA A 174 -30.87 1.55 13.07
CA ALA A 174 -29.48 1.17 12.92
C ALA A 174 -29.25 0.81 11.44
N LYS A 175 -28.98 1.84 10.62
CA LYS A 175 -28.77 1.70 9.19
C LYS A 175 -27.43 1.06 8.93
N ILE A 176 -27.41 0.07 8.03
CA ILE A 176 -26.15 -0.56 7.61
C ILE A 176 -25.15 0.49 7.12
N LEU A 177 -23.89 0.32 7.50
CA LEU A 177 -22.80 1.13 6.99
C LEU A 177 -22.80 1.16 5.45
N GLN A 178 -22.56 2.31 4.84
CA GLN A 178 -22.60 2.43 3.37
C GLN A 178 -21.49 1.57 2.72
N PRO A 179 -21.70 1.08 1.47
CA PRO A 179 -20.75 0.20 0.79
C PRO A 179 -19.30 0.73 0.78
N ASP A 180 -19.11 2.03 0.53
CA ASP A 180 -17.78 2.66 0.50
C ASP A 180 -17.10 2.70 1.88
N GLN A 181 -17.88 2.94 2.93
CA GLN A 181 -17.37 2.95 4.32
C GLN A 181 -17.03 1.52 4.77
N ALA A 182 -17.87 0.53 4.43
CA ALA A 182 -17.61 -0.88 4.69
C ALA A 182 -16.35 -1.36 3.95
N LEU A 183 -16.20 -0.98 2.67
CA LEU A 183 -15.00 -1.24 1.90
C LEU A 183 -13.76 -0.66 2.58
N LYS A 184 -13.81 0.60 3.04
CA LYS A 184 -12.69 1.23 3.74
C LYS A 184 -12.23 0.42 4.95
N SER A 185 -13.16 -0.12 5.73
CA SER A 185 -12.86 -0.99 6.88
C SER A 185 -12.17 -2.29 6.45
N VAL A 186 -12.64 -2.92 5.36
CA VAL A 186 -12.03 -4.12 4.79
C VAL A 186 -10.61 -3.84 4.28
N LEU A 187 -10.43 -2.76 3.53
CA LEU A 187 -9.11 -2.36 3.04
C LEU A 187 -8.13 -2.08 4.19
N GLN A 188 -8.59 -1.40 5.25
CA GLN A 188 -7.79 -1.15 6.45
C GLN A 188 -7.41 -2.44 7.17
N PHE A 189 -8.32 -3.42 7.25
CA PHE A 189 -8.03 -4.72 7.85
C PHE A 189 -6.90 -5.43 7.11
N PHE A 190 -6.98 -5.55 5.79
CA PHE A 190 -5.93 -6.21 5.00
C PHE A 190 -4.62 -5.42 4.94
N THR A 191 -4.67 -4.11 5.10
CA THR A 191 -3.48 -3.26 5.21
C THR A 191 -2.83 -3.39 6.60
N LYS A 192 -3.64 -3.46 7.66
CA LYS A 192 -3.17 -3.63 9.05
C LYS A 192 -2.68 -5.07 9.34
N SER A 193 -3.26 -6.09 8.67
CA SER A 193 -2.87 -7.49 8.85
C SER A 193 -1.55 -7.86 8.18
N LYS A 194 -0.99 -7.00 7.31
CA LYS A 194 0.42 -7.12 6.95
C LYS A 194 1.22 -7.01 8.25
N LYS A 195 2.00 -8.06 8.59
CA LYS A 195 3.01 -7.97 9.62
C LYS A 195 3.68 -6.62 9.47
N LYS A 196 3.67 -5.81 10.53
CA LYS A 196 4.43 -4.56 10.59
C LYS A 196 5.91 -4.93 10.74
N ASP A 197 6.47 -5.53 9.69
CA ASP A 197 7.84 -6.07 9.68
C ASP A 197 8.90 -5.01 10.01
N LEU A 198 8.53 -3.72 9.92
CA LEU A 198 9.36 -2.58 10.26
C LEU A 198 8.81 -1.78 11.46
N PHE A 199 7.98 -2.40 12.29
CA PHE A 199 7.51 -1.77 13.52
C PHE A 199 8.70 -1.36 14.40
N GLU A 200 8.64 -0.12 14.93
CA GLU A 200 9.71 0.54 15.70
C GLU A 200 11.02 0.81 14.94
N LYS A 201 11.17 0.40 13.68
CA LYS A 201 12.34 0.73 12.87
C LYS A 201 12.34 2.20 12.47
N ASN A 202 13.48 2.85 12.61
CA ASN A 202 13.71 4.21 12.15
C ASN A 202 14.31 4.20 10.75
N ILE A 203 13.62 4.83 9.80
CA ILE A 203 14.03 4.88 8.39
C ILE A 203 14.24 6.33 7.97
N LEU A 204 15.38 6.63 7.36
CA LEU A 204 15.60 7.91 6.70
C LEU A 204 15.47 7.71 5.18
N VAL A 205 14.66 8.54 4.54
CA VAL A 205 14.47 8.54 3.08
C VAL A 205 14.77 9.91 2.52
N THR A 206 15.61 10.00 1.49
CA THR A 206 15.76 11.22 0.69
C THR A 206 14.97 11.12 -0.60
N SER A 207 14.36 12.22 -1.07
CA SER A 207 13.65 12.26 -2.35
C SER A 207 13.67 13.65 -3.00
N GLY A 208 13.14 13.75 -4.23
CA GLY A 208 13.17 14.97 -5.01
C GLY A 208 14.53 15.25 -5.62
N GLY A 209 14.73 16.44 -6.16
CA GLY A 209 16.00 16.94 -6.70
C GLY A 209 16.53 18.08 -5.85
N THR A 210 17.85 18.29 -5.82
CA THR A 210 18.44 19.52 -5.26
C THR A 210 18.64 20.57 -6.34
N MET A 211 18.68 21.83 -5.94
CA MET A 211 18.88 22.98 -6.80
C MET A 211 20.10 23.77 -6.32
N GLU A 212 21.03 24.05 -7.22
CA GLU A 212 22.21 24.87 -6.91
C GLU A 212 22.04 26.25 -7.53
N TYR A 213 22.07 27.28 -6.70
CA TYR A 213 21.85 28.64 -7.14
C TYR A 213 23.02 29.17 -7.96
N ILE A 214 22.74 29.72 -9.15
CA ILE A 214 23.68 30.52 -9.93
C ILE A 214 23.62 31.95 -9.42
N ASP A 215 22.39 32.48 -9.32
CA ASP A 215 22.07 33.80 -8.80
C ASP A 215 20.72 33.72 -8.06
N PRO A 216 20.17 34.78 -7.44
CA PRO A 216 18.90 34.73 -6.72
C PRO A 216 17.68 34.21 -7.53
N VAL A 217 17.80 34.06 -8.85
CA VAL A 217 16.70 33.74 -9.76
C VAL A 217 16.96 32.44 -10.53
N ARG A 218 18.21 32.09 -10.83
CA ARG A 218 18.56 30.94 -11.69
C ARG A 218 19.23 29.84 -10.90
N VAL A 219 18.91 28.61 -11.27
CA VAL A 219 19.44 27.39 -10.61
C VAL A 219 19.91 26.36 -11.62
N ILE A 220 20.82 25.51 -11.18
CA ILE A 220 21.17 24.23 -11.81
C ILE A 220 20.46 23.15 -10.99
N THR A 221 19.76 22.22 -11.63
CA THR A 221 19.03 21.15 -10.93
C THR A 221 19.01 19.87 -11.73
N ASN A 222 18.88 18.73 -11.04
CA ASN A 222 18.57 17.45 -11.65
C ASN A 222 17.04 17.27 -11.71
N LEU A 223 16.53 16.84 -12.86
CA LEU A 223 15.10 16.55 -13.01
C LEU A 223 14.69 15.39 -12.13
N SER A 224 13.76 15.61 -11.23
CA SER A 224 13.18 14.58 -10.36
C SER A 224 11.75 14.93 -9.97
N SER A 225 10.85 13.96 -10.07
CA SER A 225 9.45 14.13 -9.60
C SER A 225 9.25 13.75 -8.13
N GLY A 226 10.20 13.08 -7.49
CA GLY A 226 10.07 12.55 -6.13
C GLY A 226 9.13 11.33 -6.00
N LYS A 227 8.44 10.89 -7.06
CA LYS A 227 7.45 9.81 -7.02
C LYS A 227 7.99 8.49 -6.47
N MET A 228 9.25 8.11 -6.77
CA MET A 228 9.84 6.88 -6.24
C MET A 228 10.05 6.97 -4.72
N GLY A 229 10.59 8.09 -4.23
CA GLY A 229 10.73 8.35 -2.80
C GLY A 229 9.39 8.31 -2.07
N ASN A 230 8.34 8.89 -2.65
CA ASN A 230 6.99 8.83 -2.08
C ASN A 230 6.43 7.41 -2.00
N ALA A 231 6.64 6.58 -3.03
CA ALA A 231 6.24 5.17 -3.00
C ALA A 231 6.98 4.39 -1.89
N ILE A 232 8.27 4.67 -1.69
CA ILE A 232 9.09 4.10 -0.62
C ILE A 232 8.57 4.54 0.76
N ILE A 233 8.29 5.82 0.96
CA ILE A 233 7.78 6.36 2.23
C ILE A 233 6.43 5.73 2.56
N LYS A 234 5.52 5.66 1.59
CA LYS A 234 4.19 5.04 1.75
C LYS A 234 4.31 3.59 2.21
N GLU A 235 5.13 2.78 1.54
CA GLU A 235 5.32 1.37 1.91
C GLU A 235 6.00 1.26 3.29
N SER A 236 6.98 2.11 3.62
CA SER A 236 7.61 2.14 4.95
C SER A 236 6.60 2.37 6.08
N LEU A 237 5.69 3.34 5.89
CA LEU A 237 4.63 3.65 6.85
C LEU A 237 3.60 2.52 6.96
N GLU A 238 3.23 1.90 5.83
CA GLU A 238 2.35 0.72 5.80
C GLU A 238 2.94 -0.47 6.55
N LEU A 239 4.27 -0.65 6.49
CA LEU A 239 5.03 -1.64 7.24
C LEU A 239 5.30 -1.26 8.71
N GLY A 240 4.82 -0.09 9.15
CA GLY A 240 4.84 0.37 10.54
C GLY A 240 6.09 1.11 10.98
N ALA A 241 6.98 1.50 10.07
CA ALA A 241 8.20 2.24 10.39
C ALA A 241 7.92 3.69 10.82
N ARG A 242 8.90 4.26 11.56
CA ARG A 242 9.01 5.72 11.76
C ARG A 242 9.92 6.28 10.67
N VAL A 243 9.40 7.23 9.89
CA VAL A 243 10.08 7.74 8.70
C VAL A 243 10.51 9.19 8.89
N THR A 244 11.79 9.47 8.70
CA THR A 244 12.34 10.81 8.52
C THR A 244 12.58 11.04 7.03
N HIS A 245 11.84 11.94 6.44
CA HIS A 245 11.87 12.27 5.02
C HIS A 245 12.61 13.59 4.79
N VAL A 246 13.77 13.54 4.16
CA VAL A 246 14.49 14.74 3.70
C VAL A 246 14.19 14.94 2.22
N VAL A 247 13.45 16.00 1.89
CA VAL A 247 12.93 16.23 0.54
C VAL A 247 13.48 17.51 -0.08
N GLY A 248 14.08 17.36 -1.27
CA GLY A 248 14.41 18.49 -2.14
C GLY A 248 13.19 18.96 -2.94
N HIS A 249 13.44 19.67 -4.02
CA HIS A 249 12.38 20.07 -4.95
C HIS A 249 11.67 18.84 -5.53
N SER A 250 10.36 18.78 -5.40
CA SER A 250 9.56 17.64 -5.84
C SER A 250 8.19 18.10 -6.31
N SER A 251 7.71 17.51 -7.42
CA SER A 251 6.35 17.74 -7.92
C SER A 251 5.26 17.05 -7.09
N VAL A 252 5.64 16.08 -6.26
CA VAL A 252 4.74 15.30 -5.42
C VAL A 252 5.31 15.19 -4.02
N LEU A 253 4.55 15.63 -3.02
CA LEU A 253 4.86 15.41 -1.61
C LEU A 253 3.99 14.28 -1.06
N CYS A 254 4.55 13.50 -0.16
CA CYS A 254 3.75 12.52 0.58
C CYS A 254 2.78 13.26 1.51
N SER A 255 1.48 13.18 1.22
CA SER A 255 0.40 13.84 1.97
C SER A 255 -0.12 12.97 3.13
N SER A 256 0.71 12.09 3.70
CA SER A 256 0.31 11.26 4.84
C SER A 256 0.25 12.10 6.13
N ASN A 257 -0.92 12.15 6.78
CA ASN A 257 -1.10 12.72 8.11
C ASN A 257 -0.66 11.72 9.22
N SER A 258 0.33 10.89 8.95
CA SER A 258 0.83 9.91 9.91
C SER A 258 1.73 10.57 10.96
N SER A 259 1.48 10.30 12.24
CA SER A 259 2.36 10.69 13.34
C SER A 259 3.77 10.06 13.25
N ASN A 260 3.93 9.04 12.41
CA ASN A 260 5.19 8.35 12.15
C ASN A 260 6.00 8.96 10.99
N LEU A 261 5.58 10.10 10.42
CA LEU A 261 6.28 10.77 9.32
C LEU A 261 6.75 12.17 9.75
N GLU A 262 8.06 12.37 9.78
CA GLU A 262 8.70 13.67 9.89
C GLU A 262 9.22 14.10 8.51
N THR A 263 8.84 15.28 8.01
CA THR A 263 9.28 15.77 6.69
C THR A 263 10.10 17.06 6.83
N ILE A 264 11.28 17.07 6.23
CA ILE A 264 12.27 18.16 6.24
C ILE A 264 12.50 18.59 4.81
N LYS A 265 12.15 19.83 4.51
CA LYS A 265 12.38 20.41 3.18
C LYS A 265 13.77 21.02 3.11
N VAL A 266 14.45 20.78 1.99
CA VAL A 266 15.77 21.35 1.67
C VAL A 266 15.80 21.79 0.22
N ASN A 267 16.65 22.73 -0.12
CA ASN A 267 16.81 23.20 -1.48
C ASN A 267 18.10 22.73 -2.14
N THR A 268 19.22 22.86 -1.46
CA THR A 268 20.56 22.59 -2.03
C THR A 268 21.11 21.23 -1.63
N SER A 269 22.14 20.79 -2.34
CA SER A 269 22.90 19.58 -2.00
C SER A 269 23.57 19.69 -0.63
N ASP A 270 24.08 20.86 -0.27
CA ASP A 270 24.72 21.10 1.03
C ASP A 270 23.69 21.05 2.17
N GLU A 271 22.50 21.61 1.98
CA GLU A 271 21.41 21.50 2.95
C GLU A 271 20.99 20.05 3.14
N MET A 272 20.79 19.29 2.04
CA MET A 272 20.42 17.88 2.11
C MET A 272 21.52 17.07 2.82
N TYR A 273 22.80 17.28 2.47
CA TYR A 273 23.93 16.65 3.15
C TYR A 273 23.90 16.96 4.65
N THR A 274 23.77 18.22 5.03
CA THR A 274 23.77 18.66 6.43
C THR A 274 22.61 18.03 7.21
N GLN A 275 21.40 18.03 6.65
CA GLN A 275 20.24 17.44 7.32
C GLN A 275 20.36 15.93 7.47
N VAL A 276 20.83 15.21 6.46
CA VAL A 276 21.02 13.76 6.53
C VAL A 276 22.09 13.40 7.54
N ILE A 277 23.27 14.02 7.46
CA ILE A 277 24.43 13.69 8.31
C ILE A 277 24.20 14.05 9.77
N SER A 278 23.62 15.23 10.04
CA SER A 278 23.31 15.64 11.42
C SER A 278 22.32 14.70 12.09
N ARG A 279 21.30 14.23 11.34
CA ARG A 279 20.31 13.30 11.88
C ARG A 279 20.88 11.90 12.12
N ILE A 280 21.71 11.40 11.24
CA ILE A 280 22.38 10.09 11.46
C ILE A 280 23.30 10.14 12.68
N ARG A 281 23.94 11.29 12.94
CA ARG A 281 24.77 11.48 14.15
C ARG A 281 23.96 11.63 15.43
N SER A 282 22.75 12.20 15.36
CA SER A 282 21.92 12.52 16.53
C SER A 282 20.90 11.44 16.90
N LYS A 283 20.53 10.57 15.95
CA LYS A 283 19.50 9.55 16.12
C LYS A 283 19.90 8.26 15.42
N LYS A 284 19.64 7.11 16.05
CA LYS A 284 19.88 5.81 15.46
C LYS A 284 18.86 5.52 14.33
N PHE A 285 19.35 5.16 13.16
CA PHE A 285 18.55 4.66 12.04
C PHE A 285 18.89 3.20 11.75
N ASP A 286 17.88 2.41 11.44
CA ASP A 286 18.03 1.01 11.01
C ASP A 286 18.26 0.92 9.50
N LEU A 287 17.64 1.85 8.74
CA LEU A 287 17.65 1.85 7.28
C LEU A 287 17.77 3.29 6.76
N VAL A 288 18.64 3.50 5.79
CA VAL A 288 18.77 4.76 5.04
C VAL A 288 18.61 4.49 3.55
N ILE A 289 17.65 5.17 2.91
CA ILE A 289 17.33 5.02 1.48
C ILE A 289 17.57 6.36 0.78
N LEU A 290 18.58 6.41 -0.05
CA LEU A 290 18.98 7.62 -0.79
C LEU A 290 18.38 7.59 -2.21
N ALA A 291 17.14 8.08 -2.34
CA ALA A 291 16.40 8.11 -3.62
C ALA A 291 16.32 9.53 -4.23
N ALA A 292 16.94 10.52 -3.61
CA ALA A 292 16.99 11.88 -4.15
C ALA A 292 17.95 11.99 -5.35
N ALA A 293 17.61 12.84 -6.30
CA ALA A 293 18.46 13.24 -7.42
C ALA A 293 19.31 14.45 -7.02
N VAL A 294 20.32 14.18 -6.18
CA VAL A 294 21.24 15.23 -5.68
C VAL A 294 22.13 15.70 -6.84
N THR A 295 22.31 17.03 -6.98
CA THR A 295 23.22 17.61 -7.98
C THR A 295 24.65 17.20 -7.69
N ASP A 296 25.37 16.80 -8.74
CA ASP A 296 26.78 16.36 -8.66
C ASP A 296 27.75 17.55 -8.65
N PHE A 297 27.30 18.71 -9.10
CA PHE A 297 28.10 19.91 -9.25
C PHE A 297 27.35 21.14 -8.77
N LYS A 298 28.10 22.13 -8.23
CA LYS A 298 27.59 23.45 -7.83
C LYS A 298 28.59 24.54 -8.17
N LEU A 299 28.18 25.80 -8.12
CA LEU A 299 29.11 26.91 -8.19
C LEU A 299 29.94 27.02 -6.90
N PRO A 300 31.23 27.36 -6.97
CA PRO A 300 32.05 27.64 -5.79
C PRO A 300 31.54 28.88 -5.05
N GLN A 301 31.00 29.86 -5.77
CA GLN A 301 30.42 31.08 -5.22
C GLN A 301 29.17 31.49 -6.00
N ILE A 302 28.07 31.80 -5.28
CA ILE A 302 26.78 32.22 -5.84
C ILE A 302 26.87 33.73 -6.14
N TYR A 303 26.37 34.14 -7.30
CA TYR A 303 26.26 35.57 -7.62
C TYR A 303 25.21 36.24 -6.71
N LYS A 304 25.64 37.27 -5.96
CA LYS A 304 24.75 37.98 -5.00
C LYS A 304 23.60 38.76 -5.65
N LYS A 305 23.73 39.11 -6.92
CA LYS A 305 22.70 39.81 -7.69
C LYS A 305 22.39 39.04 -8.96
N LYS A 306 21.14 39.20 -9.43
CA LYS A 306 20.72 38.65 -10.73
C LYS A 306 21.68 39.06 -11.82
N ILE A 307 22.21 38.11 -12.58
CA ILE A 307 23.05 38.38 -13.76
C ILE A 307 22.19 39.09 -14.82
N PRO A 308 22.60 40.26 -15.31
CA PRO A 308 21.81 41.00 -16.30
C PRO A 308 21.60 40.17 -17.57
N SER A 309 20.38 40.22 -18.15
CA SER A 309 20.05 39.48 -19.37
C SER A 309 20.58 40.14 -20.67
N GLN A 310 21.02 41.38 -20.57
CA GLN A 310 21.52 42.18 -21.72
C GLN A 310 23.03 42.03 -21.95
N ILE A 311 23.66 41.00 -21.38
CA ILE A 311 25.07 40.71 -21.62
C ILE A 311 25.20 40.09 -23.00
N SER A 312 25.90 40.76 -23.92
CA SER A 312 26.14 40.31 -25.30
C SER A 312 27.27 39.30 -25.46
N ARG A 313 27.85 38.78 -24.34
CA ARG A 313 28.91 37.76 -24.34
C ARG A 313 28.51 36.50 -23.60
N PRO A 314 29.04 35.33 -23.95
CA PRO A 314 28.84 34.07 -23.22
C PRO A 314 29.21 34.21 -21.75
N ILE A 315 28.44 33.54 -20.88
CA ILE A 315 28.76 33.39 -19.44
C ILE A 315 29.35 31.99 -19.22
N ASN A 316 30.61 31.96 -18.77
CA ASN A 316 31.24 30.72 -18.38
C ASN A 316 31.02 30.48 -16.89
N LEU A 317 30.46 29.31 -16.55
CA LEU A 317 30.24 28.89 -15.17
C LEU A 317 31.29 27.83 -14.81
N GLU A 318 32.12 28.08 -13.81
CA GLU A 318 32.96 27.07 -13.21
C GLU A 318 32.14 26.27 -12.20
N LEU A 319 32.19 24.95 -12.30
CA LEU A 319 31.45 24.04 -11.43
C LEU A 319 32.41 23.16 -10.62
N VAL A 320 32.17 23.07 -9.31
CA VAL A 320 32.91 22.21 -8.40
C VAL A 320 32.04 21.02 -7.94
N PRO A 321 32.64 19.84 -7.65
CA PRO A 321 31.89 18.68 -7.17
C PRO A 321 31.21 18.94 -5.83
N THR A 322 30.03 18.35 -5.64
CA THR A 322 29.31 18.34 -4.37
C THR A 322 29.74 17.16 -3.50
N LYS A 323 29.49 17.23 -2.20
CA LYS A 323 29.74 16.12 -1.26
C LYS A 323 28.80 14.96 -1.54
N LYS A 324 29.31 13.73 -1.51
CA LYS A 324 28.51 12.52 -1.72
C LYS A 324 27.98 11.96 -0.41
N ILE A 325 26.71 12.16 -0.15
CA ILE A 325 26.02 11.68 1.07
C ILE A 325 26.24 10.18 1.28
N ILE A 326 26.11 9.38 0.22
CA ILE A 326 26.19 7.91 0.30
C ILE A 326 27.56 7.42 0.82
N ASP A 327 28.61 8.14 0.56
CA ASP A 327 29.99 7.73 0.93
C ASP A 327 30.27 7.94 2.43
N GLU A 328 29.47 8.79 3.11
CA GLU A 328 29.63 9.14 4.54
C GLU A 328 28.83 8.22 5.48
N ILE A 329 27.72 7.65 5.03
CA ILE A 329 26.76 6.95 5.91
C ILE A 329 27.44 5.80 6.68
N LYS A 330 28.11 4.91 5.97
CA LYS A 330 28.78 3.74 6.57
C LYS A 330 30.03 4.09 7.38
N LEU A 331 30.60 5.28 7.18
CA LEU A 331 31.71 5.80 8.00
C LEU A 331 31.19 6.25 9.38
N ILE A 332 29.95 6.75 9.44
CA ILE A 332 29.33 7.22 10.68
C ILE A 332 28.75 6.03 11.47
N ASP A 333 27.99 5.16 10.83
CA ASP A 333 27.45 3.96 11.46
C ASP A 333 27.38 2.79 10.46
N LYS A 334 28.22 1.77 10.71
CA LYS A 334 28.32 0.57 9.88
C LYS A 334 27.08 -0.33 9.95
N ASN A 335 26.26 -0.20 11.00
CA ASN A 335 25.09 -1.04 11.22
C ASN A 335 23.86 -0.58 10.43
N ILE A 336 23.84 0.66 9.91
CA ILE A 336 22.77 1.16 9.07
C ILE A 336 22.68 0.31 7.80
N PHE A 337 21.49 -0.22 7.49
CA PHE A 337 21.27 -0.82 6.18
C PHE A 337 21.14 0.29 5.14
N LEU A 338 22.09 0.35 4.21
CA LEU A 338 22.21 1.45 3.25
C LEU A 338 21.73 1.04 1.86
N VAL A 339 20.72 1.76 1.35
CA VAL A 339 20.20 1.62 -0.01
C VAL A 339 20.47 2.88 -0.82
N GLY A 340 21.19 2.74 -1.92
CA GLY A 340 21.46 3.83 -2.87
C GLY A 340 20.69 3.66 -4.18
N PHE A 341 20.36 4.77 -4.83
CA PHE A 341 19.80 4.78 -6.18
C PHE A 341 20.85 5.26 -7.18
N LYS A 342 20.88 4.62 -8.36
CA LYS A 342 21.81 4.99 -9.45
C LYS A 342 21.06 5.03 -10.77
N ALA A 343 20.80 6.23 -11.25
CA ALA A 343 20.21 6.45 -12.57
C ALA A 343 21.31 6.59 -13.65
N HIS A 344 21.01 6.08 -14.83
CA HIS A 344 21.78 6.30 -16.06
C HIS A 344 20.81 6.64 -17.20
N PHE A 345 21.34 7.17 -18.30
CA PHE A 345 20.57 7.56 -19.46
C PHE A 345 21.05 6.79 -20.69
N ASP A 346 20.13 6.06 -21.33
CA ASP A 346 20.32 5.32 -22.58
C ASP A 346 21.55 4.40 -22.58
N VAL A 347 21.55 3.44 -21.64
CA VAL A 347 22.64 2.46 -21.49
C VAL A 347 22.17 1.02 -21.56
N SER A 348 23.08 0.10 -21.87
CA SER A 348 22.78 -1.33 -21.82
C SER A 348 22.57 -1.83 -20.38
N ASN A 349 21.76 -2.90 -20.22
CA ASN A 349 21.52 -3.52 -18.92
C ASN A 349 22.83 -3.97 -18.25
N ASN A 350 23.76 -4.54 -19.04
CA ASN A 350 25.06 -5.00 -18.52
C ASN A 350 25.90 -3.85 -17.99
N TYR A 351 25.92 -2.71 -18.69
CA TYR A 351 26.61 -1.50 -18.23
C TYR A 351 26.01 -0.98 -16.91
N LEU A 352 24.68 -0.90 -16.86
CA LEU A 352 23.93 -0.44 -15.68
C LEU A 352 24.26 -1.30 -14.44
N ILE A 353 24.19 -2.64 -14.59
CA ILE A 353 24.51 -3.60 -13.54
C ILE A 353 25.99 -3.47 -13.10
N THR A 354 26.91 -3.35 -14.05
CA THR A 354 28.34 -3.20 -13.75
C THR A 354 28.61 -1.93 -12.94
N LYS A 355 28.01 -0.80 -13.33
CA LYS A 355 28.13 0.47 -12.59
C LYS A 355 27.50 0.41 -11.20
N ALA A 356 26.37 -0.28 -11.07
CA ALA A 356 25.74 -0.51 -9.77
C ALA A 356 26.61 -1.36 -8.85
N LYS A 357 27.19 -2.46 -9.34
CA LYS A 357 28.15 -3.30 -8.59
C LYS A 357 29.40 -2.53 -8.15
N LYS A 358 29.93 -1.67 -9.03
CA LYS A 358 31.06 -0.81 -8.70
C LYS A 358 30.71 0.14 -7.56
N LYS A 359 29.58 0.88 -7.68
CA LYS A 359 29.14 1.83 -6.64
C LYS A 359 28.83 1.14 -5.32
N LEU A 360 28.22 -0.05 -5.35
CA LEU A 360 27.94 -0.86 -4.16
C LEU A 360 29.21 -1.10 -3.33
N LYS A 361 30.32 -1.45 -3.99
CA LYS A 361 31.62 -1.69 -3.33
C LYS A 361 32.26 -0.41 -2.82
N GLU A 362 32.24 0.68 -3.63
CA GLU A 362 32.87 1.94 -3.30
C GLU A 362 32.31 2.59 -2.03
N CYS A 363 30.97 2.54 -1.83
CA CYS A 363 30.32 3.18 -0.70
C CYS A 363 29.90 2.18 0.41
N ASN A 364 30.31 0.91 0.31
CA ASN A 364 29.89 -0.16 1.24
C ASN A 364 28.37 -0.25 1.45
N ALA A 365 27.58 0.10 0.44
CA ALA A 365 26.14 -0.03 0.53
C ALA A 365 25.71 -1.50 0.59
N ASP A 366 24.56 -1.76 1.20
CA ASP A 366 23.98 -3.11 1.27
C ASP A 366 23.21 -3.44 0.01
N LEU A 367 22.65 -2.38 -0.67
CA LEU A 367 21.85 -2.52 -1.85
C LEU A 367 21.94 -1.28 -2.75
N ILE A 368 22.06 -1.48 -4.06
CA ILE A 368 21.92 -0.41 -5.08
C ILE A 368 20.75 -0.74 -5.99
N VAL A 369 19.85 0.22 -6.15
CA VAL A 369 18.75 0.20 -7.13
C VAL A 369 19.22 1.00 -8.35
N ALA A 370 19.41 0.33 -9.48
CA ALA A 370 19.86 0.95 -10.71
C ALA A 370 18.73 1.00 -11.75
N ASN A 371 18.59 2.13 -12.43
CA ASN A 371 17.59 2.30 -13.49
C ASN A 371 18.10 3.15 -14.65
N ASP A 372 17.49 2.95 -15.82
CA ASP A 372 17.73 3.75 -17.01
C ASP A 372 16.54 4.70 -17.23
N VAL A 373 16.80 6.00 -17.17
CA VAL A 373 15.79 7.06 -17.33
C VAL A 373 15.64 7.54 -18.77
N GLY A 374 16.43 7.01 -19.72
CA GLY A 374 16.34 7.31 -21.14
C GLY A 374 15.25 6.54 -21.87
N ARG A 375 14.73 5.44 -21.28
CA ARG A 375 13.72 4.58 -21.92
C ARG A 375 12.34 5.23 -21.91
N THR A 376 11.61 5.11 -23.01
CA THR A 376 10.32 5.79 -23.25
C THR A 376 9.28 5.57 -22.14
N LYS A 377 9.16 4.34 -21.62
CA LYS A 377 8.17 3.99 -20.59
C LYS A 377 8.61 4.39 -19.16
N THR A 378 9.90 4.62 -18.95
CA THR A 378 10.48 4.86 -17.61
C THR A 378 11.18 6.21 -17.49
N LYS A 379 10.86 7.14 -18.40
CA LYS A 379 11.41 8.50 -18.40
C LYS A 379 11.12 9.24 -17.08
N ILE A 380 11.92 10.23 -16.80
CA ILE A 380 11.76 11.08 -15.61
C ILE A 380 10.32 11.63 -15.52
N GLY A 381 9.70 11.53 -14.35
CA GLY A 381 8.30 11.93 -14.12
C GLY A 381 7.26 10.83 -14.36
N SER A 382 7.60 9.72 -15.05
CA SER A 382 6.69 8.58 -15.23
C SER A 382 6.24 7.97 -13.90
N ASP A 383 5.04 7.36 -13.87
CA ASP A 383 4.55 6.55 -12.75
C ASP A 383 5.14 5.13 -12.77
N TYR A 384 5.74 4.74 -13.86
CA TYR A 384 6.36 3.44 -14.07
C TYR A 384 7.89 3.55 -13.99
N ASN A 385 8.54 2.46 -13.61
CA ASN A 385 9.99 2.34 -13.65
C ASN A 385 10.39 0.88 -13.97
N GLU A 386 11.62 0.70 -14.40
CA GLU A 386 12.30 -0.59 -14.57
C GLU A 386 13.61 -0.51 -13.79
N VAL A 387 13.86 -1.46 -12.88
CA VAL A 387 15.01 -1.39 -11.99
C VAL A 387 15.78 -2.71 -11.90
N PHE A 388 17.07 -2.60 -11.69
CA PHE A 388 17.96 -3.69 -11.32
C PHE A 388 18.38 -3.50 -9.87
N ILE A 389 18.04 -4.46 -9.01
CA ILE A 389 18.42 -4.46 -7.60
C ILE A 389 19.69 -5.30 -7.46
N VAL A 390 20.75 -4.67 -6.99
CA VAL A 390 22.09 -5.27 -6.86
C VAL A 390 22.48 -5.31 -5.39
N THR A 391 22.87 -6.48 -4.92
CA THR A 391 23.37 -6.73 -3.56
C THR A 391 24.77 -7.35 -3.63
N GLN A 392 25.47 -7.47 -2.50
CA GLN A 392 26.85 -7.97 -2.48
C GLN A 392 26.96 -9.47 -2.82
N LYS A 393 26.00 -10.29 -2.37
CA LYS A 393 26.11 -11.75 -2.37
C LYS A 393 25.10 -12.48 -3.24
N GLU A 394 24.04 -11.82 -3.69
CA GLU A 394 22.91 -12.47 -4.37
C GLU A 394 22.87 -12.12 -5.85
N PRO A 395 22.19 -12.95 -6.67
CA PRO A 395 21.93 -12.63 -8.07
C PRO A 395 21.19 -11.29 -8.20
N VAL A 396 21.45 -10.60 -9.30
CA VAL A 396 20.77 -9.34 -9.63
C VAL A 396 19.28 -9.61 -9.86
N VAL A 397 18.43 -8.88 -9.13
CA VAL A 397 16.97 -8.95 -9.32
C VAL A 397 16.55 -7.90 -10.34
N HIS A 398 15.99 -8.36 -11.47
CA HIS A 398 15.46 -7.48 -12.49
C HIS A 398 13.94 -7.34 -12.32
N LEU A 399 13.48 -6.15 -11.96
CA LEU A 399 12.07 -5.79 -11.95
C LEU A 399 11.74 -5.09 -13.27
N LYS A 400 11.05 -5.81 -14.17
CA LYS A 400 10.58 -5.26 -15.45
C LYS A 400 9.66 -4.06 -15.22
N VAL A 401 9.35 -3.32 -16.29
CA VAL A 401 8.50 -2.11 -16.21
C VAL A 401 7.21 -2.37 -15.43
N GLN A 402 7.07 -1.68 -14.32
CA GLN A 402 5.89 -1.72 -13.44
C GLN A 402 5.73 -0.40 -12.68
N ASN A 403 4.60 -0.20 -12.02
CA ASN A 403 4.39 1.03 -11.25
C ASN A 403 5.35 1.13 -10.05
N LYS A 404 5.63 2.36 -9.62
CA LYS A 404 6.59 2.64 -8.54
C LYS A 404 6.17 2.09 -7.19
N ASP A 405 4.86 1.98 -6.90
CA ASP A 405 4.36 1.36 -5.67
C ASP A 405 4.69 -0.14 -5.63
N SER A 406 4.52 -0.85 -6.76
CA SER A 406 4.91 -2.27 -6.86
C SER A 406 6.41 -2.48 -6.71
N ILE A 407 7.23 -1.57 -7.25
CA ILE A 407 8.68 -1.61 -7.06
C ILE A 407 9.05 -1.39 -5.60
N ALA A 408 8.42 -0.42 -4.91
CA ALA A 408 8.66 -0.16 -3.50
C ALA A 408 8.33 -1.40 -2.64
N LYS A 409 7.19 -2.06 -2.88
CA LYS A 409 6.82 -3.32 -2.20
C LYS A 409 7.88 -4.39 -2.39
N LYS A 410 8.31 -4.62 -3.63
CA LYS A 410 9.32 -5.64 -3.94
C LYS A 410 10.68 -5.31 -3.34
N LEU A 411 11.06 -4.03 -3.32
CA LEU A 411 12.26 -3.56 -2.66
C LEU A 411 12.23 -3.86 -1.15
N PHE A 412 11.10 -3.59 -0.47
CA PHE A 412 10.97 -3.88 0.96
C PHE A 412 10.92 -5.37 1.27
N GLU A 413 10.37 -6.23 0.42
CA GLU A 413 10.47 -7.69 0.58
C GLU A 413 11.94 -8.14 0.65
N ILE A 414 12.80 -7.59 -0.23
CA ILE A 414 14.23 -7.89 -0.26
C ILE A 414 14.95 -7.31 0.98
N ILE A 415 14.64 -6.08 1.36
CA ILE A 415 15.23 -5.39 2.51
C ILE A 415 14.89 -6.13 3.82
N ILE A 416 13.63 -6.46 4.05
CA ILE A 416 13.15 -7.14 5.27
C ILE A 416 13.81 -8.50 5.44
N ALA A 417 14.01 -9.26 4.36
CA ALA A 417 14.72 -10.54 4.42
C ALA A 417 16.18 -10.41 4.89
N LYS A 418 16.77 -9.21 4.83
CA LYS A 418 18.18 -8.92 5.16
C LYS A 418 18.38 -8.18 6.48
N ILE A 419 17.39 -7.43 6.94
CA ILE A 419 17.45 -6.64 8.20
C ILE A 419 17.08 -7.51 9.42
N LYS A 420 16.56 -8.72 9.20
CA LYS A 420 16.23 -9.65 10.31
C LYS A 420 17.44 -10.11 11.07
#